data_9ad413a49216bde861304ec3ccf6d2d2
#
_entry.id   9ad413a49216bde861304ec3ccf6d2d2
#
_cell.length_a   1.000
_cell.length_b   1.000
_cell.length_c   1.000
_cell.angle_alpha   90.00
_cell.angle_beta   90.00
_cell.angle_gamma   90.00
#
_symmetry.space_group_name_H-M   'P 1'
#
loop_
_entity.id
_entity.type
_entity.pdbx_description
1 polymer ?
#
loop_
_entity_poly.entity_id
_entity_poly.type
_entity_poly.pdbx_seq_one_letter_code
_entity_poly.pdbx_strand_id
1 'polypeptide(L)'
;MSDLKISRRSFVGGVSIFAAAMAGTALSGCSSDGGSTSTGSGAEGGTLVLSLPSSPKYLDPVKYTGAYEAQIIWTVCDTLVDYNIDLTQIVPQLATEWKISDDGLTYTFTIRDDAKFQAGQYQEGRAVVAEDVKYSLERSATESSMNRLSMLDHCNVVDDHTVECVLKAPNASFLTALTDAGNVIVPKEEVEGWGDAFGDHLVGSGPFKLDQFVKDQQSDLSRSESYWGEKPHLDGVTVKVVTDMTQAANGLSTGEVDIATSLTGESIQTVKNNDQLVMDQKQALHVAYVYMNQVNGPTADQRVRKAILMAVNRDDLVKGVYPYGEAETAVLPLPKGSWGYDESVEADVPAYDPEGAKKLLAEAGYPDGLSLNIYISNTEARVKMATILQQSLKENLNIDLTINPSDWGTFSATASAGKADLYGMSWTWYPDPYFFLNKLFSSSEVGALGNGAGFNHPEVDELLDKALEVTDQDERAKYYKEALKKIVSYDPIFVYGSEYVNTGLSKKVEGFQSRADNKTTIVSSEINLSKTA
;
A
#
# COMPACT_ATOMS: atom_id res chain seq x y z
N MET A 1 -44.92 -13.90 -37.33
CA MET A 1 -44.71 -14.57 -38.64
C MET A 1 -43.20 -14.42 -38.87
N SER A 2 -42.39 -15.42 -38.84
CA SER A 2 -42.46 -16.86 -39.01
C SER A 2 -41.42 -17.54 -38.15
N ASP A 3 -41.83 -18.66 -37.56
CA ASP A 3 -40.99 -19.63 -36.85
C ASP A 3 -39.89 -20.24 -37.72
N LEU A 4 -38.74 -20.54 -37.08
CA LEU A 4 -37.90 -21.64 -37.56
C LEU A 4 -37.29 -22.37 -36.35
N LYS A 5 -37.95 -23.49 -36.01
CA LYS A 5 -37.41 -24.57 -35.18
C LYS A 5 -36.32 -25.31 -35.95
N ILE A 6 -35.18 -25.62 -35.33
CA ILE A 6 -34.31 -26.70 -35.77
C ILE A 6 -34.02 -27.66 -34.61
N SER A 7 -34.27 -28.91 -34.91
CA SER A 7 -34.35 -30.12 -34.13
C SER A 7 -32.97 -30.69 -33.74
N ARG A 8 -32.96 -31.36 -32.56
CA ARG A 8 -31.93 -32.30 -32.11
C ARG A 8 -31.85 -33.53 -33.01
N ARG A 9 -30.66 -34.00 -33.35
CA ARG A 9 -30.31 -35.44 -33.42
C ARG A 9 -28.83 -35.66 -33.74
N SER A 10 -28.13 -36.24 -32.76
CA SER A 10 -27.32 -37.47 -32.82
C SER A 10 -26.22 -37.61 -33.89
N PHE A 11 -24.97 -37.74 -33.45
CA PHE A 11 -24.09 -38.75 -34.03
C PHE A 11 -23.21 -39.38 -32.92
N VAL A 12 -23.31 -40.70 -32.83
CA VAL A 12 -22.56 -41.64 -32.00
C VAL A 12 -21.51 -42.29 -32.90
N GLY A 13 -20.32 -42.53 -32.37
CA GLY A 13 -19.52 -43.68 -32.81
C GLY A 13 -18.08 -43.41 -33.23
N GLY A 14 -17.14 -44.02 -32.56
CA GLY A 14 -15.78 -44.19 -33.02
C GLY A 14 -14.78 -44.51 -31.95
N VAL A 15 -14.91 -45.68 -31.29
CA VAL A 15 -13.85 -46.31 -30.46
C VAL A 15 -12.80 -46.92 -31.37
N SER A 16 -11.52 -46.67 -31.12
CA SER A 16 -10.44 -47.53 -31.61
C SER A 16 -9.36 -47.65 -30.55
N ILE A 17 -9.29 -48.83 -29.98
CA ILE A 17 -8.29 -49.39 -29.11
C ILE A 17 -7.02 -49.74 -29.91
N PHE A 18 -5.83 -49.38 -29.43
CA PHE A 18 -4.62 -50.13 -29.73
C PHE A 18 -3.85 -50.33 -28.43
N ALA A 19 -3.68 -51.60 -28.10
CA ALA A 19 -2.96 -52.09 -26.96
C ALA A 19 -1.59 -52.66 -27.36
N ALA A 20 -0.66 -52.56 -26.46
CA ALA A 20 0.45 -53.44 -26.09
C ALA A 20 1.69 -53.53 -26.98
N ALA A 21 2.82 -53.31 -26.37
CA ALA A 21 3.83 -54.36 -26.19
C ALA A 21 4.85 -53.99 -25.09
N MET A 22 5.01 -54.93 -24.14
CA MET A 22 6.04 -54.97 -23.10
C MET A 22 7.38 -55.45 -23.66
N ALA A 23 8.46 -55.00 -22.98
CA ALA A 23 9.67 -55.78 -22.61
C ALA A 23 10.61 -54.77 -21.90
N GLY A 24 10.97 -54.83 -20.72
CA GLY A 24 11.46 -55.75 -19.71
C GLY A 24 12.96 -55.97 -19.79
N THR A 25 13.74 -55.26 -18.94
CA THR A 25 14.94 -55.85 -18.31
C THR A 25 15.29 -55.08 -17.02
N ALA A 26 15.38 -55.87 -15.97
CA ALA A 26 15.83 -55.45 -14.65
C ALA A 26 17.34 -55.63 -14.49
N LEU A 27 17.93 -54.94 -13.53
CA LEU A 27 18.80 -55.42 -12.46
C LEU A 27 19.96 -54.49 -12.09
N SER A 28 19.96 -54.18 -10.82
CA SER A 28 21.07 -54.03 -9.85
C SER A 28 21.96 -52.80 -9.97
N GLY A 29 22.26 -52.08 -8.92
CA GLY A 29 22.20 -52.25 -7.49
C GLY A 29 23.21 -51.35 -6.79
N CYS A 30 22.96 -51.07 -5.52
CA CYS A 30 23.89 -50.59 -4.48
C CYS A 30 24.22 -49.11 -4.34
N SER A 31 23.48 -48.50 -3.40
CA SER A 31 23.94 -47.79 -2.16
C SER A 31 25.19 -46.92 -2.20
N SER A 32 24.99 -45.62 -1.89
CA SER A 32 25.75 -44.94 -0.83
C SER A 32 24.98 -43.72 -0.32
N ASP A 33 24.88 -43.64 0.98
CA ASP A 33 24.38 -42.54 1.78
C ASP A 33 25.00 -41.18 1.41
N GLY A 34 24.18 -40.17 1.28
CA GLY A 34 24.58 -38.78 1.24
C GLY A 34 23.31 -37.94 1.39
N GLY A 35 22.96 -37.62 2.65
CA GLY A 35 21.81 -36.74 2.95
C GLY A 35 21.97 -35.38 2.27
N SER A 36 21.24 -35.18 1.19
CA SER A 36 20.90 -33.87 0.68
C SER A 36 19.50 -33.57 1.14
N THR A 37 19.35 -32.59 2.01
CA THR A 37 18.09 -31.93 2.24
C THR A 37 17.65 -31.35 0.90
N SER A 38 16.72 -32.02 0.24
CA SER A 38 16.01 -31.44 -0.90
C SER A 38 15.12 -30.32 -0.37
N THR A 39 15.58 -29.08 -0.52
CA THR A 39 14.69 -27.95 -0.65
C THR A 39 13.74 -28.27 -1.79
N GLY A 40 12.43 -28.32 -1.50
CA GLY A 40 11.40 -28.60 -2.50
C GLY A 40 11.56 -27.64 -3.68
N SER A 41 11.86 -28.18 -4.86
CA SER A 41 11.73 -27.43 -6.10
C SER A 41 10.23 -27.33 -6.39
N GLY A 42 9.64 -26.15 -6.18
CA GLY A 42 8.31 -25.84 -6.70
C GLY A 42 8.27 -26.17 -8.21
N ALA A 43 7.14 -26.58 -8.72
CA ALA A 43 6.99 -26.85 -10.15
C ALA A 43 7.23 -25.55 -10.94
N GLU A 44 8.17 -25.60 -11.90
CA GLU A 44 8.35 -24.50 -12.83
C GLU A 44 7.14 -24.40 -13.76
N GLY A 45 6.68 -23.16 -14.05
CA GLY A 45 5.59 -22.85 -14.97
C GLY A 45 4.23 -22.66 -14.31
N GLY A 46 3.21 -22.52 -15.15
CA GLY A 46 1.84 -22.29 -14.75
C GLY A 46 1.46 -20.81 -14.56
N THR A 47 0.15 -20.57 -14.53
CA THR A 47 -0.41 -19.22 -14.35
C THR A 47 -1.00 -19.09 -12.95
N LEU A 48 -0.57 -18.08 -12.22
CA LEU A 48 -1.13 -17.72 -10.92
C LEU A 48 -2.37 -16.85 -11.12
N VAL A 49 -3.43 -17.15 -10.38
CA VAL A 49 -4.65 -16.32 -10.38
C VAL A 49 -4.72 -15.52 -9.07
N LEU A 50 -4.57 -14.20 -9.18
CA LEU A 50 -4.67 -13.26 -8.05
C LEU A 50 -5.97 -12.48 -8.16
N SER A 51 -6.70 -12.28 -7.07
CA SER A 51 -7.88 -11.42 -7.05
C SER A 51 -7.65 -10.10 -6.32
N LEU A 52 -8.13 -9.01 -6.93
CA LEU A 52 -8.20 -7.68 -6.34
C LEU A 52 -9.65 -7.30 -6.04
N PRO A 53 -9.93 -6.58 -4.95
CA PRO A 53 -11.31 -6.22 -4.55
C PRO A 53 -11.89 -5.04 -5.34
N SER A 54 -11.09 -4.38 -6.15
CA SER A 54 -11.53 -3.24 -6.98
C SER A 54 -10.77 -3.21 -8.29
N SER A 55 -11.46 -2.70 -9.31
CA SER A 55 -10.89 -2.56 -10.65
C SER A 55 -9.80 -1.49 -10.69
N PRO A 56 -8.62 -1.80 -11.23
CA PRO A 56 -7.67 -0.79 -11.69
C PRO A 56 -8.32 0.11 -12.74
N LYS A 57 -8.16 1.42 -12.61
CA LYS A 57 -8.77 2.40 -13.53
C LYS A 57 -7.80 2.86 -14.61
N TYR A 58 -6.57 3.13 -14.22
CA TYR A 58 -5.52 3.68 -15.08
C TYR A 58 -4.19 3.02 -14.75
N LEU A 59 -3.57 2.38 -15.73
CA LEU A 59 -2.22 1.80 -15.57
C LEU A 59 -1.10 2.73 -16.06
N ASP A 60 -1.42 3.93 -16.55
CA ASP A 60 -0.42 4.96 -16.78
C ASP A 60 0.12 5.46 -15.43
N PRO A 61 1.45 5.35 -15.17
CA PRO A 61 2.04 5.67 -13.86
C PRO A 61 1.70 7.07 -13.34
N VAL A 62 1.59 8.08 -14.20
CA VAL A 62 1.27 9.46 -13.75
C VAL A 62 -0.23 9.68 -13.52
N LYS A 63 -1.09 8.78 -13.99
CA LYS A 63 -2.56 8.88 -13.88
C LYS A 63 -3.15 7.99 -12.80
N TYR A 64 -2.41 7.01 -12.27
CA TYR A 64 -2.94 6.08 -11.27
C TYR A 64 -3.22 6.80 -9.93
N THR A 65 -4.22 6.33 -9.19
CA THR A 65 -4.67 6.96 -7.93
C THR A 65 -4.84 5.99 -6.78
N GLY A 66 -4.74 4.69 -7.01
CA GLY A 66 -5.03 3.68 -6.01
C GLY A 66 -4.05 2.51 -5.97
N ALA A 67 -4.09 1.76 -4.86
CA ALA A 67 -3.18 0.65 -4.62
C ALA A 67 -3.34 -0.51 -5.62
N TYR A 68 -4.51 -0.67 -6.25
CA TYR A 68 -4.77 -1.79 -7.16
C TYR A 68 -4.17 -1.58 -8.54
N GLU A 69 -4.12 -0.34 -9.03
CA GLU A 69 -3.33 0.02 -10.22
C GLU A 69 -1.85 -0.21 -9.97
N ALA A 70 -1.36 0.23 -8.81
CA ALA A 70 0.05 0.12 -8.43
C ALA A 70 0.54 -1.35 -8.46
N GLN A 71 -0.29 -2.33 -8.06
CA GLN A 71 0.08 -3.76 -8.11
C GLN A 71 0.49 -4.22 -9.52
N ILE A 72 -0.25 -3.78 -10.54
CA ILE A 72 0.05 -4.14 -11.93
C ILE A 72 1.24 -3.33 -12.44
N ILE A 73 1.29 -2.03 -12.14
CA ILE A 73 2.38 -1.16 -12.57
C ILE A 73 3.72 -1.68 -12.06
N TRP A 74 3.86 -2.01 -10.76
CA TRP A 74 5.08 -2.59 -10.19
C TRP A 74 5.44 -3.98 -10.73
N THR A 75 4.46 -4.73 -11.25
CA THR A 75 4.70 -6.04 -11.84
C THR A 75 5.28 -5.92 -13.26
N VAL A 76 4.89 -4.86 -13.99
CA VAL A 76 5.28 -4.63 -15.39
C VAL A 76 6.50 -3.72 -15.50
N CYS A 77 6.69 -2.79 -14.57
CA CYS A 77 7.71 -1.75 -14.61
C CYS A 77 8.60 -1.78 -13.37
N ASP A 78 9.85 -1.35 -13.51
CA ASP A 78 10.78 -1.16 -12.40
C ASP A 78 10.91 0.32 -12.02
N THR A 79 11.26 0.54 -10.76
CA THR A 79 11.70 1.83 -10.21
C THR A 79 13.23 1.92 -10.21
N LEU A 80 13.81 3.08 -9.87
CA LEU A 80 15.26 3.19 -9.68
C LEU A 80 15.74 2.40 -8.47
N VAL A 81 14.97 2.45 -7.39
CA VAL A 81 15.24 1.81 -6.10
C VAL A 81 13.94 1.25 -5.55
N ASP A 82 13.99 0.26 -4.67
CA ASP A 82 12.83 -0.26 -3.94
C ASP A 82 13.20 -0.46 -2.46
N TYR A 83 12.23 -0.82 -1.64
CA TYR A 83 12.48 -1.34 -0.31
C TYR A 83 12.70 -2.85 -0.35
N ASN A 84 13.55 -3.36 0.56
CA ASN A 84 13.58 -4.78 0.88
C ASN A 84 12.23 -5.24 1.43
N ILE A 85 12.01 -6.57 1.51
CA ILE A 85 10.72 -7.15 1.90
C ILE A 85 10.23 -6.69 3.28
N ASP A 86 11.14 -6.42 4.20
CA ASP A 86 10.84 -5.96 5.57
C ASP A 86 10.70 -4.44 5.69
N LEU A 87 10.86 -3.70 4.59
CA LEU A 87 10.73 -2.24 4.52
C LEU A 87 11.72 -1.48 5.42
N THR A 88 12.86 -2.08 5.72
CA THR A 88 13.88 -1.50 6.59
C THR A 88 14.96 -0.73 5.85
N GLN A 89 15.18 -1.05 4.57
CA GLN A 89 16.26 -0.48 3.76
C GLN A 89 15.83 -0.28 2.32
N ILE A 90 16.31 0.80 1.70
CA ILE A 90 16.24 1.03 0.26
C ILE A 90 17.30 0.13 -0.41
N VAL A 91 16.90 -0.60 -1.43
CA VAL A 91 17.73 -1.52 -2.19
C VAL A 91 17.80 -1.12 -3.68
N PRO A 92 18.90 -1.45 -4.38
CA PRO A 92 19.04 -1.23 -5.81
C PRO A 92 17.95 -1.94 -6.64
N GLN A 93 17.51 -1.26 -7.72
CA GLN A 93 16.72 -1.83 -8.80
C GLN A 93 17.35 -1.46 -10.15
N LEU A 94 16.77 -0.52 -10.93
CA LEU A 94 17.43 -0.02 -12.14
C LEU A 94 18.68 0.80 -11.83
N ALA A 95 18.73 1.48 -10.69
CA ALA A 95 19.96 2.07 -10.17
C ALA A 95 20.75 1.01 -9.38
N THR A 96 22.02 0.82 -9.70
CA THR A 96 22.94 -0.10 -9.00
C THR A 96 23.57 0.56 -7.78
N GLU A 97 23.76 1.87 -7.82
CA GLU A 97 24.26 2.70 -6.72
C GLU A 97 23.79 4.15 -6.88
N TRP A 98 23.87 4.90 -5.80
CA TRP A 98 23.60 6.35 -5.82
C TRP A 98 24.51 7.08 -4.85
N LYS A 99 24.67 8.41 -5.11
CA LYS A 99 25.39 9.34 -4.24
C LYS A 99 24.53 10.56 -4.01
N ILE A 100 24.61 11.12 -2.80
CA ILE A 100 23.90 12.33 -2.41
C ILE A 100 24.95 13.41 -2.18
N SER A 101 24.73 14.61 -2.72
CA SER A 101 25.59 15.76 -2.47
C SER A 101 25.54 16.22 -1.01
N ASP A 102 26.60 16.87 -0.53
CA ASP A 102 26.69 17.32 0.87
C ASP A 102 25.58 18.28 1.30
N ASP A 103 24.99 19.01 0.34
CA ASP A 103 23.85 19.91 0.54
C ASP A 103 22.50 19.22 0.45
N GLY A 104 22.47 17.91 0.18
CA GLY A 104 21.24 17.11 0.07
C GLY A 104 20.37 17.44 -1.14
N LEU A 105 20.86 18.24 -2.10
CA LEU A 105 20.07 18.70 -3.26
C LEU A 105 20.19 17.81 -4.48
N THR A 106 21.33 17.15 -4.69
CA THR A 106 21.61 16.37 -5.89
C THR A 106 21.79 14.89 -5.55
N TYR A 107 21.02 14.04 -6.23
CA TYR A 107 21.12 12.58 -6.17
C TYR A 107 21.63 12.07 -7.51
N THR A 108 22.84 11.52 -7.54
CA THR A 108 23.46 10.94 -8.74
C THR A 108 23.28 9.43 -8.71
N PHE A 109 22.57 8.88 -9.69
CA PHE A 109 22.31 7.44 -9.83
C PHE A 109 23.14 6.85 -10.96
N THR A 110 23.68 5.64 -10.72
CA THR A 110 24.30 4.82 -11.76
C THR A 110 23.28 3.77 -12.22
N ILE A 111 22.91 3.79 -13.49
CA ILE A 111 21.90 2.90 -14.09
C ILE A 111 22.58 1.65 -14.60
N ARG A 112 22.00 0.47 -14.38
CA ARG A 112 22.48 -0.81 -14.85
C ARG A 112 22.52 -0.89 -16.38
N ASP A 113 23.44 -1.66 -16.93
CA ASP A 113 23.65 -1.80 -18.37
C ASP A 113 22.96 -3.04 -18.99
N ASP A 114 22.42 -3.93 -18.15
CA ASP A 114 21.76 -5.18 -18.55
C ASP A 114 20.23 -5.09 -18.59
N ALA A 115 19.61 -4.01 -18.11
CA ALA A 115 18.17 -3.81 -18.15
C ALA A 115 17.69 -3.41 -19.55
N LYS A 116 16.57 -4.03 -19.97
CA LYS A 116 15.90 -3.72 -21.23
C LYS A 116 14.39 -3.58 -21.01
N PHE A 117 13.79 -2.70 -21.77
CA PHE A 117 12.34 -2.69 -21.86
C PHE A 117 11.82 -3.96 -22.56
N GLN A 118 10.62 -4.36 -22.22
CA GLN A 118 9.84 -5.31 -22.98
C GLN A 118 9.57 -4.71 -24.37
N ALA A 119 9.53 -5.56 -25.42
CA ALA A 119 9.14 -5.06 -26.74
C ALA A 119 7.67 -4.57 -26.73
N GLY A 120 7.46 -3.37 -27.25
CA GLY A 120 6.16 -2.73 -27.38
C GLY A 120 5.76 -2.51 -28.85
N GLN A 121 4.90 -1.53 -29.08
CA GLN A 121 4.46 -1.16 -30.43
C GLN A 121 5.42 -0.17 -31.12
N TYR A 122 6.09 0.68 -30.34
CA TYR A 122 6.89 1.79 -30.85
C TYR A 122 8.39 1.64 -30.57
N GLN A 123 8.81 0.55 -29.89
CA GLN A 123 10.21 0.16 -29.70
C GLN A 123 10.32 -1.37 -29.57
N GLU A 124 11.48 -1.95 -29.93
CA GLU A 124 11.70 -3.38 -30.06
C GLU A 124 12.44 -4.03 -28.86
N GLY A 125 12.31 -3.46 -27.65
CA GLY A 125 12.98 -3.97 -26.44
C GLY A 125 14.42 -3.46 -26.31
N ARG A 126 14.63 -2.15 -26.48
CA ARG A 126 15.92 -1.49 -26.29
C ARG A 126 16.36 -1.43 -24.83
N ALA A 127 17.64 -1.17 -24.60
CA ALA A 127 18.18 -0.93 -23.26
C ALA A 127 17.49 0.27 -22.57
N VAL A 128 17.39 0.19 -21.25
CA VAL A 128 17.03 1.33 -20.39
C VAL A 128 18.27 2.20 -20.25
N VAL A 129 18.11 3.52 -20.43
CA VAL A 129 19.19 4.50 -20.33
C VAL A 129 18.82 5.68 -19.44
N ALA A 130 19.78 6.51 -19.07
CA ALA A 130 19.59 7.66 -18.19
C ALA A 130 18.55 8.67 -18.72
N GLU A 131 18.39 8.80 -20.05
CA GLU A 131 17.36 9.66 -20.66
C GLU A 131 15.93 9.15 -20.34
N ASP A 132 15.72 7.83 -20.22
CA ASP A 132 14.41 7.28 -19.82
C ASP A 132 14.09 7.62 -18.37
N VAL A 133 15.10 7.60 -17.51
CA VAL A 133 14.97 8.02 -16.11
C VAL A 133 14.56 9.48 -16.03
N LYS A 134 15.31 10.36 -16.72
CA LYS A 134 14.99 11.78 -16.80
C LYS A 134 13.55 12.00 -17.29
N TYR A 135 13.18 11.40 -18.41
CA TYR A 135 11.84 11.52 -18.98
C TYR A 135 10.75 11.09 -18.00
N SER A 136 10.89 9.91 -17.40
CA SER A 136 9.87 9.32 -16.51
C SER A 136 9.69 10.14 -15.23
N LEU A 137 10.79 10.54 -14.57
CA LEU A 137 10.74 11.29 -13.32
C LEU A 137 10.27 12.74 -13.51
N GLU A 138 10.70 13.43 -14.56
CA GLU A 138 10.22 14.78 -14.87
C GLU A 138 8.74 14.76 -15.27
N ARG A 139 8.30 13.72 -16.00
CA ARG A 139 6.88 13.49 -16.30
C ARG A 139 6.07 13.27 -15.02
N SER A 140 6.56 12.45 -14.08
CA SER A 140 5.92 12.25 -12.78
C SER A 140 5.86 13.55 -11.97
N ALA A 141 6.93 14.34 -11.93
CA ALA A 141 6.97 15.60 -11.21
C ALA A 141 5.98 16.65 -11.72
N THR A 142 5.61 16.60 -13.02
CA THR A 142 4.77 17.61 -13.67
C THR A 142 3.35 17.16 -13.96
N GLU A 143 3.12 15.87 -14.24
CA GLU A 143 1.83 15.33 -14.70
C GLU A 143 1.13 14.43 -13.66
N SER A 144 1.82 14.02 -12.58
CA SER A 144 1.22 13.10 -11.60
C SER A 144 -0.03 13.69 -10.95
N SER A 145 -1.16 13.00 -11.10
CA SER A 145 -2.42 13.37 -10.48
C SER A 145 -2.37 13.37 -8.93
N MET A 146 -1.39 12.67 -8.35
CA MET A 146 -1.16 12.56 -6.91
C MET A 146 0.03 13.38 -6.42
N ASN A 147 0.65 14.19 -7.30
CA ASN A 147 1.80 15.04 -6.99
C ASN A 147 2.96 14.27 -6.30
N ARG A 148 3.24 13.07 -6.81
CA ARG A 148 4.11 12.06 -6.17
C ARG A 148 5.57 12.47 -6.03
N LEU A 149 6.06 13.33 -6.94
CA LEU A 149 7.47 13.71 -7.03
C LEU A 149 7.65 15.24 -7.03
N SER A 150 6.80 15.96 -6.30
CA SER A 150 6.77 17.44 -6.29
C SER A 150 8.07 18.10 -5.80
N MET A 151 8.90 17.36 -5.04
CA MET A 151 10.21 17.82 -4.57
C MET A 151 11.26 17.87 -5.69
N LEU A 152 11.09 17.14 -6.78
CA LEU A 152 12.03 17.16 -7.91
C LEU A 152 11.94 18.50 -8.64
N ASP A 153 13.09 19.12 -8.93
CA ASP A 153 13.20 20.29 -9.81
C ASP A 153 13.44 19.85 -11.26
N HIS A 154 14.53 19.12 -11.51
CA HIS A 154 14.87 18.57 -12.82
C HIS A 154 15.86 17.41 -12.72
N CYS A 155 16.09 16.73 -13.85
CA CYS A 155 17.15 15.73 -13.99
C CYS A 155 18.14 16.13 -15.09
N ASN A 156 19.44 15.86 -14.87
CA ASN A 156 20.51 16.02 -15.83
C ASN A 156 21.05 14.66 -16.26
N VAL A 157 21.11 14.37 -17.53
CA VAL A 157 21.81 13.20 -18.06
C VAL A 157 23.28 13.52 -18.17
N VAL A 158 24.13 12.75 -17.47
CA VAL A 158 25.59 12.90 -17.54
C VAL A 158 26.15 12.04 -18.67
N ASP A 159 25.69 10.81 -18.76
CA ASP A 159 25.97 9.84 -19.83
C ASP A 159 24.81 8.81 -19.88
N ASP A 160 24.92 7.77 -20.74
CA ASP A 160 23.86 6.78 -20.94
C ASP A 160 23.49 6.00 -19.66
N HIS A 161 24.38 5.96 -18.67
CA HIS A 161 24.23 5.22 -17.43
C HIS A 161 24.28 6.07 -16.17
N THR A 162 24.36 7.40 -16.29
CA THR A 162 24.47 8.31 -15.16
C THR A 162 23.48 9.45 -15.26
N VAL A 163 22.60 9.59 -14.26
CA VAL A 163 21.62 10.66 -14.15
C VAL A 163 21.72 11.35 -12.80
N GLU A 164 21.63 12.68 -12.81
CA GLU A 164 21.53 13.51 -11.61
C GLU A 164 20.10 14.02 -11.47
N CYS A 165 19.48 13.76 -10.32
CA CYS A 165 18.19 14.32 -9.94
C CYS A 165 18.41 15.46 -8.96
N VAL A 166 17.99 16.65 -9.32
CA VAL A 166 18.14 17.88 -8.52
C VAL A 166 16.83 18.21 -7.84
N LEU A 167 16.84 18.42 -6.54
CA LEU A 167 15.68 18.75 -5.72
C LEU A 167 15.53 20.27 -5.55
N LYS A 168 14.30 20.76 -5.36
CA LYS A 168 13.96 22.16 -5.06
C LYS A 168 14.48 22.61 -3.69
N ALA A 169 14.54 21.68 -2.74
CA ALA A 169 15.08 21.84 -1.39
C ALA A 169 15.55 20.48 -0.88
N PRO A 170 16.45 20.40 0.10
CA PRO A 170 16.85 19.13 0.69
C PRO A 170 15.64 18.34 1.17
N ASN A 171 15.56 17.08 0.76
CA ASN A 171 14.46 16.19 1.14
C ASN A 171 14.91 14.74 1.15
N ALA A 172 15.31 14.25 2.30
CA ALA A 172 15.81 12.89 2.48
C ALA A 172 14.76 11.79 2.25
N SER A 173 13.46 12.14 2.13
CA SER A 173 12.41 11.18 1.74
C SER A 173 12.36 10.92 0.22
N PHE A 174 13.22 11.57 -0.57
CA PHE A 174 13.23 11.44 -2.04
C PHE A 174 13.45 9.99 -2.49
N LEU A 175 14.40 9.26 -1.87
CA LEU A 175 14.61 7.84 -2.18
C LEU A 175 13.36 7.00 -1.92
N THR A 176 12.64 7.26 -0.84
CA THR A 176 11.35 6.61 -0.58
C THR A 176 10.31 6.97 -1.64
N ALA A 177 10.23 8.24 -2.05
CA ALA A 177 9.31 8.63 -3.10
C ALA A 177 9.60 7.91 -4.43
N LEU A 178 10.86 7.61 -4.74
CA LEU A 178 11.23 6.86 -5.94
C LEU A 178 10.75 5.41 -5.96
N THR A 179 10.31 4.83 -4.85
CA THR A 179 9.74 3.47 -4.80
C THR A 179 8.26 3.42 -5.21
N ASP A 180 7.64 4.58 -5.45
CA ASP A 180 6.23 4.70 -5.83
C ASP A 180 5.97 4.21 -7.26
N ALA A 181 4.82 3.56 -7.47
CA ALA A 181 4.40 3.10 -8.80
C ALA A 181 4.26 4.23 -9.84
N GLY A 182 4.10 5.47 -9.40
CA GLY A 182 4.09 6.66 -10.26
C GLY A 182 5.47 7.09 -10.74
N ASN A 183 6.52 6.55 -10.14
CA ASN A 183 7.91 6.90 -10.40
C ASN A 183 8.70 5.75 -11.06
N VAL A 184 7.99 4.78 -11.63
CA VAL A 184 8.58 3.73 -12.47
C VAL A 184 9.14 4.30 -13.76
N ILE A 185 10.13 3.61 -14.34
CA ILE A 185 10.77 4.03 -15.58
C ILE A 185 10.07 3.38 -16.76
N VAL A 186 9.66 4.22 -17.72
CA VAL A 186 8.90 3.81 -18.92
C VAL A 186 9.57 4.33 -20.21
N PRO A 187 9.44 3.61 -21.33
CA PRO A 187 10.00 4.04 -22.61
C PRO A 187 9.18 5.20 -23.19
N LYS A 188 9.86 6.32 -23.45
CA LYS A 188 9.25 7.53 -23.99
C LYS A 188 8.46 7.28 -25.28
N GLU A 189 8.98 6.44 -26.16
CA GLU A 189 8.37 6.14 -27.47
C GLU A 189 6.99 5.50 -27.31
N GLU A 190 6.82 4.63 -26.31
CA GLU A 190 5.52 4.00 -26.05
C GLU A 190 4.53 5.01 -25.43
N VAL A 191 5.00 5.86 -24.50
CA VAL A 191 4.16 6.90 -23.89
C VAL A 191 3.66 7.87 -24.95
N GLU A 192 4.57 8.41 -25.79
CA GLU A 192 4.22 9.38 -26.83
C GLU A 192 3.43 8.74 -27.97
N GLY A 193 3.74 7.50 -28.33
CA GLY A 193 3.05 6.77 -29.41
C GLY A 193 1.61 6.41 -29.09
N TRP A 194 1.34 5.96 -27.87
CA TRP A 194 0.00 5.63 -27.40
C TRP A 194 -0.78 6.84 -26.85
N GLY A 195 -0.09 7.89 -26.38
CA GLY A 195 -0.71 9.05 -25.76
C GLY A 195 -1.61 8.64 -24.57
N ASP A 196 -2.88 9.07 -24.60
CA ASP A 196 -3.83 8.78 -23.51
C ASP A 196 -4.14 7.28 -23.33
N ALA A 197 -3.88 6.45 -24.34
CA ALA A 197 -4.07 5.00 -24.27
C ALA A 197 -2.87 4.23 -23.71
N PHE A 198 -1.76 4.90 -23.33
CA PHE A 198 -0.55 4.23 -22.86
C PHE A 198 -0.83 3.26 -21.69
N GLY A 199 -1.71 3.63 -20.76
CA GLY A 199 -2.06 2.76 -19.63
C GLY A 199 -2.72 1.43 -20.04
N ASP A 200 -3.42 1.39 -21.18
CA ASP A 200 -4.02 0.15 -21.70
C ASP A 200 -2.97 -0.74 -22.40
N HIS A 201 -1.78 -0.19 -22.65
CA HIS A 201 -0.64 -0.81 -23.34
C HIS A 201 0.67 -0.63 -22.57
N LEU A 202 0.60 -0.68 -21.23
CA LEU A 202 1.74 -0.45 -20.37
C LEU A 202 2.92 -1.36 -20.72
N VAL A 203 4.08 -0.74 -20.96
CA VAL A 203 5.36 -1.38 -21.25
C VAL A 203 6.39 -0.90 -20.23
N GLY A 204 7.14 -1.82 -19.65
CA GLY A 204 8.20 -1.54 -18.70
C GLY A 204 9.39 -2.47 -18.87
N SER A 205 10.21 -2.56 -17.83
CA SER A 205 11.40 -3.43 -17.75
C SER A 205 11.23 -4.57 -16.73
N GLY A 206 10.06 -4.68 -16.11
CA GLY A 206 9.77 -5.59 -15.02
C GLY A 206 9.65 -7.07 -15.41
N PRO A 207 9.43 -7.94 -14.41
CA PRO A 207 9.44 -9.40 -14.56
C PRO A 207 8.29 -9.96 -15.38
N PHE A 208 7.17 -9.24 -15.49
CA PHE A 208 6.03 -9.64 -16.31
C PHE A 208 5.64 -8.54 -17.30
N LYS A 209 5.15 -8.97 -18.44
CA LYS A 209 4.62 -8.14 -19.52
C LYS A 209 3.10 -8.14 -19.46
N LEU A 210 2.48 -6.98 -19.65
CA LEU A 210 1.03 -6.85 -19.81
C LEU A 210 0.62 -7.32 -21.21
N ASP A 211 -0.12 -8.43 -21.28
CA ASP A 211 -0.65 -8.96 -22.55
C ASP A 211 -2.06 -8.41 -22.82
N GLN A 212 -2.88 -8.27 -21.77
CA GLN A 212 -4.23 -7.76 -21.89
C GLN A 212 -4.66 -7.04 -20.61
N PHE A 213 -5.37 -5.92 -20.78
CA PHE A 213 -6.07 -5.22 -19.72
C PHE A 213 -7.56 -5.08 -20.10
N VAL A 214 -8.42 -5.79 -19.40
CA VAL A 214 -9.89 -5.69 -19.58
C VAL A 214 -10.46 -5.03 -18.31
N LYS A 215 -10.76 -3.74 -18.42
CA LYS A 215 -11.28 -2.93 -17.32
C LYS A 215 -12.48 -3.61 -16.64
N ASP A 216 -12.53 -3.54 -15.32
CA ASP A 216 -13.57 -4.17 -14.48
C ASP A 216 -13.64 -5.70 -14.54
N GLN A 217 -12.71 -6.37 -15.20
CA GLN A 217 -12.68 -7.83 -15.32
C GLN A 217 -11.34 -8.43 -14.90
N GLN A 218 -10.31 -8.27 -15.73
CA GLN A 218 -9.01 -8.86 -15.46
C GLN A 218 -7.86 -8.19 -16.23
N SER A 219 -6.65 -8.46 -15.76
CA SER A 219 -5.40 -8.21 -16.48
C SER A 219 -4.63 -9.51 -16.61
N ASP A 220 -4.17 -9.84 -17.82
CA ASP A 220 -3.35 -11.00 -18.07
C ASP A 220 -1.91 -10.57 -18.34
N LEU A 221 -0.99 -11.23 -17.65
CA LEU A 221 0.43 -10.95 -17.72
C LEU A 221 1.20 -12.24 -18.02
N SER A 222 2.17 -12.17 -18.93
CA SER A 222 3.11 -13.25 -19.21
C SER A 222 4.52 -12.91 -18.69
N ARG A 223 5.31 -13.95 -18.38
CA ARG A 223 6.70 -13.77 -17.95
C ARG A 223 7.50 -13.02 -19.01
N SER A 224 8.28 -12.03 -18.58
CA SER A 224 9.20 -11.31 -19.44
C SER A 224 10.51 -12.11 -19.63
N GLU A 225 10.77 -12.56 -20.83
CA GLU A 225 12.02 -13.26 -21.15
C GLU A 225 13.25 -12.34 -21.17
N SER A 226 13.03 -11.02 -21.29
CA SER A 226 14.08 -10.00 -21.28
C SER A 226 14.35 -9.42 -19.89
N TYR A 227 13.70 -9.92 -18.83
CA TYR A 227 13.90 -9.42 -17.48
C TYR A 227 15.36 -9.58 -17.04
N TRP A 228 15.92 -8.51 -16.51
CA TRP A 228 17.32 -8.41 -16.08
C TRP A 228 17.61 -9.14 -14.76
N GLY A 229 16.59 -9.29 -13.91
CA GLY A 229 16.70 -9.97 -12.62
C GLY A 229 16.52 -11.48 -12.73
N GLU A 230 16.30 -12.13 -11.58
CA GLU A 230 15.94 -13.54 -11.55
C GLU A 230 14.59 -13.75 -12.25
N LYS A 231 14.56 -14.68 -13.19
CA LYS A 231 13.34 -14.97 -13.96
C LYS A 231 12.28 -15.61 -13.06
N PRO A 232 11.02 -15.15 -13.16
CA PRO A 232 9.92 -15.79 -12.46
C PRO A 232 9.79 -17.28 -12.78
N HIS A 233 9.44 -18.10 -11.78
CA HIS A 233 9.08 -19.52 -12.03
C HIS A 233 7.73 -19.63 -12.75
N LEU A 234 6.81 -18.69 -12.53
CA LEU A 234 5.51 -18.63 -13.18
C LEU A 234 5.65 -18.28 -14.67
N ASP A 235 4.82 -18.89 -15.52
CA ASP A 235 4.68 -18.49 -16.91
C ASP A 235 3.84 -17.21 -17.08
N GLY A 236 2.95 -16.94 -16.13
CA GLY A 236 2.10 -15.76 -16.15
C GLY A 236 1.30 -15.55 -14.88
N VAL A 237 0.59 -14.43 -14.85
CA VAL A 237 -0.33 -14.05 -13.78
C VAL A 237 -1.62 -13.50 -14.39
N THR A 238 -2.77 -14.02 -13.95
CA THR A 238 -4.06 -13.40 -14.21
C THR A 238 -4.53 -12.67 -12.96
N VAL A 239 -4.68 -11.35 -13.05
CA VAL A 239 -5.21 -10.49 -11.99
C VAL A 239 -6.70 -10.29 -12.24
N LYS A 240 -7.56 -10.97 -11.48
CA LYS A 240 -9.03 -10.88 -11.58
C LYS A 240 -9.59 -9.79 -10.66
N VAL A 241 -10.66 -9.14 -11.09
CA VAL A 241 -11.45 -8.23 -10.24
C VAL A 241 -12.58 -9.03 -9.58
N VAL A 242 -12.52 -9.17 -8.24
CA VAL A 242 -13.54 -9.85 -7.43
C VAL A 242 -13.94 -8.94 -6.28
N THR A 243 -14.99 -8.15 -6.48
CA THR A 243 -15.41 -7.09 -5.53
C THR A 243 -16.10 -7.61 -4.28
N ASP A 244 -16.63 -8.82 -4.30
CA ASP A 244 -17.22 -9.48 -3.13
C ASP A 244 -16.19 -10.38 -2.45
N MET A 245 -15.86 -10.06 -1.20
CA MET A 245 -14.84 -10.78 -0.43
C MET A 245 -15.24 -12.21 -0.10
N THR A 246 -16.54 -12.49 0.00
CA THR A 246 -17.04 -13.87 0.18
C THR A 246 -16.82 -14.69 -1.08
N GLN A 247 -17.04 -14.08 -2.26
CA GLN A 247 -16.74 -14.76 -3.54
C GLN A 247 -15.23 -14.97 -3.70
N ALA A 248 -14.38 -14.02 -3.31
CA ALA A 248 -12.93 -14.18 -3.34
C ALA A 248 -12.47 -15.35 -2.45
N ALA A 249 -12.96 -15.45 -1.21
CA ALA A 249 -12.65 -16.56 -0.29
C ALA A 249 -13.20 -17.92 -0.80
N ASN A 250 -14.38 -17.93 -1.43
CA ASN A 250 -14.92 -19.14 -2.06
C ASN A 250 -14.08 -19.55 -3.28
N GLY A 251 -13.62 -18.58 -4.10
CA GLY A 251 -12.71 -18.81 -5.22
C GLY A 251 -11.39 -19.47 -4.80
N LEU A 252 -10.82 -19.05 -3.65
CA LEU A 252 -9.68 -19.75 -3.03
C LEU A 252 -10.02 -21.19 -2.67
N SER A 253 -11.18 -21.41 -2.04
CA SER A 253 -11.62 -22.75 -1.58
C SER A 253 -11.86 -23.72 -2.73
N THR A 254 -12.28 -23.21 -3.90
CA THR A 254 -12.52 -24.02 -5.11
C THR A 254 -11.29 -24.14 -6.02
N GLY A 255 -10.25 -23.36 -5.78
CA GLY A 255 -9.05 -23.28 -6.61
C GLY A 255 -9.23 -22.43 -7.89
N GLU A 256 -10.27 -21.60 -7.97
CA GLU A 256 -10.46 -20.63 -9.05
C GLU A 256 -9.54 -19.40 -8.88
N VAL A 257 -9.15 -19.12 -7.65
CA VAL A 257 -8.21 -18.08 -7.24
C VAL A 257 -7.12 -18.72 -6.41
N ASP A 258 -5.88 -18.31 -6.58
CA ASP A 258 -4.73 -18.79 -5.81
C ASP A 258 -4.36 -17.82 -4.68
N ILE A 259 -4.52 -16.51 -4.93
CA ILE A 259 -4.27 -15.44 -3.95
C ILE A 259 -5.46 -14.46 -3.96
N ALA A 260 -6.05 -14.21 -2.79
CA ALA A 260 -7.07 -13.18 -2.61
C ALA A 260 -6.56 -12.09 -1.67
N THR A 261 -6.41 -10.87 -2.19
CA THR A 261 -5.89 -9.73 -1.44
C THR A 261 -6.99 -8.95 -0.72
N SER A 262 -6.63 -8.22 0.33
CA SER A 262 -7.51 -7.28 1.04
C SER A 262 -8.80 -7.92 1.58
N LEU A 263 -8.73 -9.15 2.06
CA LEU A 263 -9.87 -9.84 2.67
C LEU A 263 -10.33 -9.10 3.94
N THR A 264 -11.65 -9.03 4.14
CA THR A 264 -12.29 -8.37 5.28
C THR A 264 -13.48 -9.19 5.79
N GLY A 265 -13.91 -8.95 7.02
CA GLY A 265 -15.12 -9.54 7.57
C GLY A 265 -15.06 -11.07 7.65
N GLU A 266 -16.20 -11.71 7.35
CA GLU A 266 -16.33 -13.17 7.43
C GLU A 266 -15.44 -13.94 6.44
N SER A 267 -14.97 -13.31 5.37
CA SER A 267 -14.06 -13.93 4.41
C SER A 267 -12.75 -14.39 5.06
N ILE A 268 -12.25 -13.63 6.05
CA ILE A 268 -11.08 -14.00 6.85
C ILE A 268 -11.32 -15.31 7.61
N GLN A 269 -12.51 -15.47 8.22
CA GLN A 269 -12.84 -16.69 8.94
C GLN A 269 -13.00 -17.88 7.98
N THR A 270 -13.56 -17.65 6.79
CA THR A 270 -13.66 -18.69 5.76
C THR A 270 -12.28 -19.24 5.39
N VAL A 271 -11.29 -18.36 5.20
CA VAL A 271 -9.91 -18.78 4.91
C VAL A 271 -9.28 -19.48 6.13
N LYS A 272 -9.40 -18.90 7.34
CA LYS A 272 -8.82 -19.48 8.58
C LYS A 272 -9.38 -20.86 8.91
N ASN A 273 -10.62 -21.15 8.55
CA ASN A 273 -11.29 -22.43 8.83
C ASN A 273 -11.07 -23.50 7.75
N ASN A 274 -10.33 -23.21 6.69
CA ASN A 274 -10.05 -24.14 5.60
C ASN A 274 -8.60 -24.61 5.64
N ASP A 275 -8.40 -25.90 5.94
CA ASP A 275 -7.06 -26.51 6.05
C ASP A 275 -6.23 -26.49 4.75
N GLN A 276 -6.83 -26.20 3.60
CA GLN A 276 -6.11 -26.08 2.32
C GLN A 276 -5.66 -24.65 2.02
N LEU A 277 -6.00 -23.69 2.88
CA LEU A 277 -5.70 -22.29 2.74
C LEU A 277 -4.78 -21.78 3.84
N VAL A 278 -4.18 -20.64 3.61
CA VAL A 278 -3.38 -19.88 4.58
C VAL A 278 -3.93 -18.46 4.63
N MET A 279 -4.13 -17.94 5.83
CA MET A 279 -4.41 -16.53 6.07
C MET A 279 -3.09 -15.85 6.44
N ASP A 280 -2.50 -15.12 5.51
CA ASP A 280 -1.32 -14.29 5.73
C ASP A 280 -1.78 -12.89 6.17
N GLN A 281 -1.40 -12.50 7.39
CA GLN A 281 -1.74 -11.22 7.99
C GLN A 281 -0.45 -10.50 8.37
N LYS A 282 -0.17 -9.39 7.69
CA LYS A 282 0.95 -8.51 7.98
C LYS A 282 0.42 -7.18 8.50
N GLN A 283 0.97 -6.64 9.58
CA GLN A 283 0.61 -5.30 10.04
C GLN A 283 0.91 -4.27 8.95
N ALA A 284 -0.13 -3.52 8.55
CA ALA A 284 0.03 -2.53 7.50
C ALA A 284 0.72 -1.25 8.01
N LEU A 285 1.32 -0.51 7.10
CA LEU A 285 1.72 0.89 7.33
C LEU A 285 0.46 1.77 7.32
N HIS A 286 -0.36 1.62 8.34
CA HIS A 286 -1.69 2.20 8.43
C HIS A 286 -1.99 2.67 9.84
N VAL A 287 -2.63 3.83 9.97
CA VAL A 287 -3.18 4.32 11.24
C VAL A 287 -4.62 4.78 11.02
N ALA A 288 -5.53 4.30 11.85
CA ALA A 288 -6.92 4.74 11.90
C ALA A 288 -7.10 5.71 13.07
N TYR A 289 -7.71 6.85 12.83
CA TYR A 289 -7.75 7.93 13.80
C TYR A 289 -8.98 8.83 13.68
N VAL A 290 -9.19 9.63 14.74
CA VAL A 290 -10.05 10.80 14.76
C VAL A 290 -9.18 12.02 15.02
N TYR A 291 -9.09 12.94 14.06
CA TYR A 291 -8.37 14.20 14.18
C TYR A 291 -9.29 15.26 14.78
N MET A 292 -8.78 16.04 15.73
CA MET A 292 -9.54 17.03 16.47
C MET A 292 -9.13 18.44 16.05
N ASN A 293 -10.10 19.30 15.74
CA ASN A 293 -9.84 20.69 15.35
C ASN A 293 -9.11 21.44 16.46
N GLN A 294 -8.02 22.12 16.10
CA GLN A 294 -7.16 22.82 17.05
C GLN A 294 -7.31 24.34 16.99
N VAL A 295 -8.06 24.84 16.02
CA VAL A 295 -8.22 26.26 15.76
C VAL A 295 -9.56 26.77 16.24
N ASN A 296 -10.62 25.99 16.01
CA ASN A 296 -12.01 26.44 16.23
C ASN A 296 -12.78 25.42 17.06
N GLY A 297 -13.84 25.91 17.71
CA GLY A 297 -14.77 25.07 18.48
C GLY A 297 -14.21 24.61 19.83
N PRO A 298 -14.96 23.74 20.54
CA PRO A 298 -14.57 23.28 21.87
C PRO A 298 -13.25 22.50 21.88
N THR A 299 -12.90 21.80 20.80
CA THR A 299 -11.68 21.01 20.67
C THR A 299 -10.42 21.84 20.46
N ALA A 300 -10.54 23.16 20.26
CA ALA A 300 -9.38 24.06 20.31
C ALA A 300 -8.71 24.07 21.70
N ASP A 301 -9.47 23.82 22.77
CA ASP A 301 -8.94 23.61 24.10
C ASP A 301 -8.33 22.20 24.24
N GLN A 302 -7.02 22.13 24.54
CA GLN A 302 -6.33 20.86 24.74
C GLN A 302 -6.98 19.98 25.82
N ARG A 303 -7.55 20.56 26.87
CA ARG A 303 -8.20 19.81 27.96
C ARG A 303 -9.41 19.02 27.43
N VAL A 304 -10.16 19.60 26.48
CA VAL A 304 -11.27 18.92 25.82
C VAL A 304 -10.75 17.75 24.96
N ARG A 305 -9.69 17.97 24.19
CA ARG A 305 -9.08 16.91 23.39
C ARG A 305 -8.58 15.78 24.27
N LYS A 306 -7.85 16.09 25.32
CA LYS A 306 -7.34 15.09 26.29
C LYS A 306 -8.47 14.32 26.96
N ALA A 307 -9.56 14.98 27.35
CA ALA A 307 -10.73 14.32 27.93
C ALA A 307 -11.34 13.32 26.91
N ILE A 308 -11.42 13.66 25.62
CA ILE A 308 -11.88 12.75 24.58
C ILE A 308 -10.96 11.52 24.46
N LEU A 309 -9.64 11.71 24.49
CA LEU A 309 -8.66 10.60 24.43
C LEU A 309 -8.82 9.63 25.63
N MET A 310 -9.09 10.17 26.82
CA MET A 310 -9.24 9.40 28.06
C MET A 310 -10.62 8.71 28.18
N ALA A 311 -11.62 9.19 27.47
CA ALA A 311 -13.01 8.72 27.61
C ALA A 311 -13.35 7.49 26.76
N VAL A 312 -12.47 7.05 25.85
CA VAL A 312 -12.76 5.97 24.90
C VAL A 312 -11.76 4.82 25.07
N ASN A 313 -12.30 3.62 25.34
CA ASN A 313 -11.50 2.40 25.37
C ASN A 313 -11.17 1.98 23.93
N ARG A 314 -9.87 2.05 23.56
CA ARG A 314 -9.40 1.75 22.20
C ARG A 314 -9.60 0.28 21.84
N ASP A 315 -9.35 -0.65 22.78
CA ASP A 315 -9.48 -2.08 22.53
C ASP A 315 -10.93 -2.48 22.24
N ASP A 316 -11.89 -1.91 22.98
CA ASP A 316 -13.31 -2.16 22.75
C ASP A 316 -13.77 -1.52 21.43
N LEU A 317 -13.25 -0.34 21.10
CA LEU A 317 -13.52 0.32 19.83
C LEU A 317 -13.01 -0.54 18.65
N VAL A 318 -11.75 -1.01 18.71
CA VAL A 318 -11.14 -1.83 17.65
C VAL A 318 -11.89 -3.15 17.50
N LYS A 319 -12.22 -3.85 18.59
CA LYS A 319 -13.02 -5.09 18.55
C LYS A 319 -14.42 -4.86 17.98
N GLY A 320 -15.02 -3.71 18.24
CA GLY A 320 -16.33 -3.37 17.69
C GLY A 320 -16.31 -3.03 16.20
N VAL A 321 -15.27 -2.36 15.74
CA VAL A 321 -15.10 -1.99 14.33
C VAL A 321 -14.62 -3.19 13.50
N TYR A 322 -13.69 -3.98 14.03
CA TYR A 322 -12.93 -5.05 13.35
C TYR A 322 -13.12 -6.41 14.06
N PRO A 323 -14.35 -6.95 14.08
CA PRO A 323 -14.69 -8.14 14.92
C PRO A 323 -14.03 -9.44 14.46
N TYR A 324 -13.44 -9.48 13.27
CA TYR A 324 -12.81 -10.68 12.71
C TYR A 324 -11.26 -10.65 12.81
N GLY A 325 -10.72 -9.66 13.54
CA GLY A 325 -9.28 -9.52 13.75
C GLY A 325 -8.57 -8.91 12.54
N GLU A 326 -9.22 -7.95 11.89
CA GLU A 326 -8.68 -7.20 10.74
C GLU A 326 -7.67 -6.14 11.14
N ALA A 327 -7.64 -5.76 12.41
CA ALA A 327 -6.81 -4.69 12.94
C ALA A 327 -6.37 -4.98 14.39
N GLU A 328 -5.32 -4.30 14.82
CA GLU A 328 -4.92 -4.21 16.22
C GLU A 328 -5.06 -2.79 16.77
N THR A 329 -5.04 -2.65 18.09
CA THR A 329 -5.02 -1.36 18.76
C THR A 329 -3.70 -0.64 18.47
N ALA A 330 -3.81 0.65 18.09
CA ALA A 330 -2.68 1.55 17.93
C ALA A 330 -2.95 2.87 18.67
N VAL A 331 -1.90 3.54 19.10
CA VAL A 331 -2.01 4.78 19.89
C VAL A 331 -1.21 5.94 19.30
N LEU A 332 -0.20 5.68 18.47
CA LEU A 332 0.65 6.70 17.85
C LEU A 332 0.24 6.97 16.41
N PRO A 333 0.39 8.22 15.94
CA PRO A 333 0.11 8.59 14.54
C PRO A 333 1.22 8.16 13.55
N LEU A 334 2.03 7.21 13.93
CA LEU A 334 3.06 6.57 13.13
C LEU A 334 2.89 5.05 13.30
N PRO A 335 2.77 4.24 12.23
CA PRO A 335 2.58 2.80 12.36
C PRO A 335 3.85 2.08 12.82
N LYS A 336 3.68 0.96 13.53
CA LYS A 336 4.80 0.14 14.06
C LYS A 336 5.78 -0.36 12.99
N GLY A 337 5.33 -0.51 11.74
CA GLY A 337 6.18 -0.88 10.60
C GLY A 337 7.05 0.27 10.06
N SER A 338 6.88 1.49 10.55
CA SER A 338 7.73 2.63 10.17
C SER A 338 9.05 2.61 10.92
N TRP A 339 10.16 2.82 10.23
CA TRP A 339 11.50 2.74 10.83
C TRP A 339 11.78 3.81 11.91
N GLY A 340 10.99 4.88 11.98
CA GLY A 340 11.06 5.91 13.02
C GLY A 340 10.11 5.70 14.20
N TYR A 341 9.40 4.55 14.26
CA TYR A 341 8.51 4.23 15.37
C TYR A 341 9.30 4.01 16.68
N ASP A 342 8.83 4.60 17.77
CA ASP A 342 9.41 4.40 19.09
C ASP A 342 8.33 4.04 20.11
N GLU A 343 8.30 2.79 20.51
CA GLU A 343 7.33 2.24 21.47
C GLU A 343 7.36 2.98 22.82
N SER A 344 8.49 3.58 23.21
CA SER A 344 8.58 4.32 24.47
C SER A 344 7.66 5.55 24.52
N VAL A 345 7.24 6.08 23.36
CA VAL A 345 6.33 7.23 23.26
C VAL A 345 4.87 6.83 23.51
N GLU A 346 4.53 5.55 23.39
CA GLU A 346 3.16 5.07 23.66
C GLU A 346 2.72 5.41 25.11
N ALA A 347 3.66 5.39 26.05
CA ALA A 347 3.39 5.72 27.46
C ALA A 347 3.02 7.19 27.70
N ASP A 348 3.32 8.08 26.75
CA ASP A 348 2.98 9.51 26.82
C ASP A 348 1.53 9.77 26.36
N VAL A 349 0.89 8.80 25.70
CA VAL A 349 -0.52 8.91 25.24
C VAL A 349 -1.46 8.69 26.42
N PRO A 350 -2.49 9.57 26.61
CA PRO A 350 -3.45 9.42 27.70
C PRO A 350 -4.13 8.04 27.70
N ALA A 351 -4.05 7.36 28.86
CA ALA A 351 -4.73 6.08 29.07
C ALA A 351 -6.25 6.26 29.25
N TYR A 352 -7.01 5.19 29.08
CA TYR A 352 -8.45 5.17 29.35
C TYR A 352 -8.71 5.42 30.84
N ASP A 353 -9.33 6.56 31.15
CA ASP A 353 -9.75 7.01 32.49
C ASP A 353 -10.97 7.92 32.36
N PRO A 354 -12.19 7.37 32.27
CA PRO A 354 -13.39 8.17 32.09
C PRO A 354 -13.72 9.10 33.26
N GLU A 355 -13.34 8.76 34.49
CA GLU A 355 -13.56 9.65 35.64
C GLU A 355 -12.60 10.85 35.61
N GLY A 356 -11.32 10.62 35.28
CA GLY A 356 -10.35 11.69 35.02
C GLY A 356 -10.77 12.57 33.84
N ALA A 357 -11.26 11.96 32.77
CA ALA A 357 -11.76 12.66 31.59
C ALA A 357 -12.91 13.60 31.91
N LYS A 358 -13.90 13.14 32.68
CA LYS A 358 -15.05 13.92 33.12
C LYS A 358 -14.63 15.13 33.96
N LYS A 359 -13.70 14.93 34.89
CA LYS A 359 -13.14 16.00 35.71
C LYS A 359 -12.42 17.05 34.84
N LEU A 360 -11.60 16.59 33.91
CA LEU A 360 -10.84 17.46 33.01
C LEU A 360 -11.77 18.28 32.09
N LEU A 361 -12.86 17.68 31.59
CA LEU A 361 -13.87 18.35 30.79
C LEU A 361 -14.62 19.45 31.60
N ALA A 362 -14.91 19.16 32.85
CA ALA A 362 -15.49 20.17 33.76
C ALA A 362 -14.54 21.35 34.04
N GLU A 363 -13.24 21.09 34.21
CA GLU A 363 -12.19 22.10 34.33
C GLU A 363 -12.02 22.94 33.05
N ALA A 364 -12.34 22.36 31.89
CA ALA A 364 -12.38 23.07 30.61
C ALA A 364 -13.62 23.95 30.44
N GLY A 365 -14.59 23.92 31.41
CA GLY A 365 -15.79 24.74 31.39
C GLY A 365 -17.06 24.02 30.93
N TYR A 366 -17.04 22.71 30.79
CA TYR A 366 -18.15 21.88 30.30
C TYR A 366 -18.58 20.81 31.34
N PRO A 367 -19.00 21.16 32.55
CA PRO A 367 -19.34 20.22 33.61
C PRO A 367 -20.56 19.34 33.27
N ASP A 368 -21.44 19.82 32.40
CA ASP A 368 -22.67 19.14 31.99
C ASP A 368 -22.58 18.47 30.61
N GLY A 369 -21.36 18.42 30.03
CA GLY A 369 -21.10 17.94 28.67
C GLY A 369 -21.20 19.06 27.64
N LEU A 370 -21.09 18.68 26.35
CA LEU A 370 -21.14 19.62 25.21
C LEU A 370 -21.64 18.91 23.96
N SER A 371 -21.85 19.67 22.88
CA SER A 371 -22.17 19.12 21.55
C SER A 371 -21.00 19.26 20.62
N LEU A 372 -20.67 18.17 19.88
CA LEU A 372 -19.65 18.12 18.85
C LEU A 372 -20.21 17.53 17.57
N ASN A 373 -19.50 17.73 16.47
CA ASN A 373 -19.78 17.08 15.21
C ASN A 373 -18.54 16.32 14.72
N ILE A 374 -18.78 15.16 14.07
CA ILE A 374 -17.74 14.38 13.38
C ILE A 374 -18.14 14.20 11.92
N TYR A 375 -17.18 14.44 11.02
CA TYR A 375 -17.31 14.11 9.60
C TYR A 375 -16.49 12.87 9.27
N ILE A 376 -17.07 11.99 8.46
CA ILE A 376 -16.48 10.71 8.05
C ILE A 376 -16.82 10.41 6.59
N SER A 377 -15.99 9.62 5.91
CA SER A 377 -16.42 9.00 4.66
C SER A 377 -17.45 7.89 4.95
N ASN A 378 -18.40 7.71 4.03
CA ASN A 378 -19.51 6.76 4.19
C ASN A 378 -19.08 5.31 3.92
N THR A 379 -18.14 4.79 4.73
CA THR A 379 -17.73 3.38 4.74
C THR A 379 -18.22 2.70 6.01
N GLU A 380 -18.48 1.40 5.95
CA GLU A 380 -19.00 0.63 7.09
C GLU A 380 -18.12 0.77 8.34
N ALA A 381 -16.80 0.61 8.19
CA ALA A 381 -15.86 0.73 9.30
C ALA A 381 -15.89 2.13 9.94
N ARG A 382 -15.99 3.20 9.12
CA ARG A 382 -16.06 4.59 9.63
C ARG A 382 -17.36 4.86 10.36
N VAL A 383 -18.48 4.37 9.84
CA VAL A 383 -19.80 4.54 10.48
C VAL A 383 -19.85 3.77 11.81
N LYS A 384 -19.33 2.53 11.85
CA LYS A 384 -19.19 1.75 13.10
C LYS A 384 -18.33 2.47 14.13
N MET A 385 -17.15 2.94 13.72
CA MET A 385 -16.24 3.71 14.58
C MET A 385 -16.94 4.93 15.16
N ALA A 386 -17.57 5.76 14.34
CA ALA A 386 -18.25 6.97 14.79
C ALA A 386 -19.42 6.65 15.73
N THR A 387 -20.15 5.56 15.50
CA THR A 387 -21.26 5.13 16.36
C THR A 387 -20.76 4.68 17.74
N ILE A 388 -19.68 3.90 17.81
CA ILE A 388 -19.09 3.46 19.09
C ILE A 388 -18.48 4.67 19.82
N LEU A 389 -17.82 5.56 19.10
CA LEU A 389 -17.29 6.82 19.64
C LEU A 389 -18.41 7.68 20.24
N GLN A 390 -19.52 7.86 19.50
CA GLN A 390 -20.71 8.61 19.95
C GLN A 390 -21.26 8.04 21.25
N GLN A 391 -21.41 6.72 21.33
CA GLN A 391 -21.88 6.05 22.54
C GLN A 391 -20.92 6.26 23.71
N SER A 392 -19.63 6.02 23.53
CA SER A 392 -18.60 6.17 24.58
C SER A 392 -18.53 7.61 25.11
N LEU A 393 -18.57 8.59 24.22
CA LEU A 393 -18.55 10.01 24.60
C LEU A 393 -19.84 10.44 25.31
N LYS A 394 -20.99 9.88 24.91
CA LYS A 394 -22.26 10.16 25.60
C LYS A 394 -22.29 9.57 27.01
N GLU A 395 -21.87 8.32 27.15
CA GLU A 395 -21.88 7.61 28.45
C GLU A 395 -20.88 8.20 29.44
N ASN A 396 -19.65 8.50 28.99
CA ASN A 396 -18.57 8.89 29.89
C ASN A 396 -18.49 10.41 30.12
N LEU A 397 -18.85 11.24 29.15
CA LEU A 397 -18.67 12.69 29.19
C LEU A 397 -19.95 13.50 28.99
N ASN A 398 -21.10 12.84 28.75
CA ASN A 398 -22.35 13.49 28.32
C ASN A 398 -22.16 14.39 27.08
N ILE A 399 -21.26 14.01 26.15
CA ILE A 399 -21.06 14.70 24.87
C ILE A 399 -22.09 14.20 23.86
N ASP A 400 -22.81 15.12 23.24
CA ASP A 400 -23.71 14.84 22.12
C ASP A 400 -22.97 14.96 20.80
N LEU A 401 -22.56 13.83 20.22
CA LEU A 401 -21.81 13.76 18.97
C LEU A 401 -22.75 13.59 17.77
N THR A 402 -22.79 14.58 16.86
CA THR A 402 -23.51 14.45 15.58
C THR A 402 -22.61 13.84 14.52
N ILE A 403 -23.04 12.72 13.93
CA ILE A 403 -22.28 11.98 12.91
C ILE A 403 -22.71 12.45 11.52
N ASN A 404 -21.79 12.88 10.67
CA ASN A 404 -22.01 13.39 9.32
C ASN A 404 -21.24 12.51 8.28
N PRO A 405 -21.83 11.39 7.83
CA PRO A 405 -21.25 10.57 6.78
C PRO A 405 -21.49 11.22 5.40
N SER A 406 -20.48 11.17 4.52
CA SER A 406 -20.58 11.68 3.16
C SER A 406 -19.71 10.89 2.19
N ASP A 407 -19.86 11.12 0.89
CA ASP A 407 -18.93 10.62 -0.10
C ASP A 407 -17.52 11.18 0.13
N TRP A 408 -16.51 10.51 -0.48
CA TRP A 408 -15.11 10.87 -0.27
C TRP A 408 -14.79 12.31 -0.70
N GLY A 409 -15.34 12.80 -1.81
CA GLY A 409 -15.07 14.16 -2.29
C GLY A 409 -15.59 15.23 -1.33
N THR A 410 -16.81 15.07 -0.85
CA THR A 410 -17.44 15.96 0.15
C THR A 410 -16.70 15.89 1.49
N PHE A 411 -16.36 14.68 1.94
CA PHE A 411 -15.61 14.48 3.18
C PHE A 411 -14.23 15.15 3.11
N SER A 412 -13.43 14.87 2.07
CA SER A 412 -12.06 15.38 1.94
C SER A 412 -12.03 16.91 1.86
N ALA A 413 -12.95 17.51 1.11
CA ALA A 413 -13.08 18.98 1.03
C ALA A 413 -13.46 19.61 2.38
N THR A 414 -14.32 18.95 3.16
CA THR A 414 -14.74 19.44 4.50
C THR A 414 -13.60 19.33 5.51
N ALA A 415 -12.87 18.21 5.49
CA ALA A 415 -11.72 17.97 6.34
C ALA A 415 -10.61 18.98 6.06
N SER A 416 -10.21 19.15 4.80
CA SER A 416 -9.19 20.13 4.39
C SER A 416 -9.55 21.56 4.77
N ALA A 417 -10.84 21.92 4.73
CA ALA A 417 -11.31 23.26 5.08
C ALA A 417 -11.40 23.53 6.60
N GLY A 418 -11.10 22.54 7.46
CA GLY A 418 -11.13 22.72 8.92
C GLY A 418 -12.50 23.07 9.51
N LYS A 419 -13.60 22.55 8.92
CA LYS A 419 -14.97 22.98 9.26
C LYS A 419 -15.67 22.17 10.34
N ALA A 420 -15.10 21.03 10.75
CA ALA A 420 -15.69 20.18 11.77
C ALA A 420 -14.89 20.22 13.07
N ASP A 421 -15.53 19.81 14.18
CA ASP A 421 -14.83 19.61 15.43
C ASP A 421 -13.93 18.37 15.36
N LEU A 422 -14.44 17.30 14.72
CA LEU A 422 -13.74 16.01 14.58
C LEU A 422 -13.78 15.49 13.13
N TYR A 423 -12.71 14.80 12.71
CA TYR A 423 -12.60 14.09 11.43
C TYR A 423 -12.16 12.66 11.65
N GLY A 424 -12.97 11.67 11.23
CA GLY A 424 -12.62 10.26 11.31
C GLY A 424 -12.06 9.76 9.98
N MET A 425 -10.77 9.40 9.96
CA MET A 425 -10.15 8.85 8.75
C MET A 425 -9.02 7.86 9.08
N SER A 426 -8.31 7.40 8.06
CA SER A 426 -7.06 6.65 8.20
C SER A 426 -6.01 7.21 7.26
N TRP A 427 -4.78 6.90 7.58
CA TRP A 427 -3.64 7.27 6.77
C TRP A 427 -2.79 6.04 6.49
N THR A 428 -2.41 5.85 5.24
CA THR A 428 -1.59 4.74 4.78
C THR A 428 -0.57 5.28 3.82
N TRP A 429 0.70 4.89 3.98
CA TRP A 429 1.75 5.34 3.08
C TRP A 429 2.99 4.43 3.17
N TYR A 430 4.18 5.01 2.96
CA TYR A 430 5.48 4.33 2.98
C TYR A 430 6.07 4.24 4.40
N PRO A 431 7.13 3.43 4.63
CA PRO A 431 7.73 3.27 5.95
C PRO A 431 8.45 4.52 6.47
N ASP A 432 8.79 5.50 5.62
CA ASP A 432 9.42 6.75 6.03
C ASP A 432 8.43 7.62 6.84
N PRO A 433 8.79 8.03 8.06
CA PRO A 433 7.95 8.87 8.92
C PRO A 433 7.48 10.18 8.30
N TYR A 434 8.20 10.71 7.28
CA TYR A 434 7.78 11.89 6.53
C TYR A 434 6.33 11.80 6.04
N PHE A 435 5.95 10.66 5.48
CA PHE A 435 4.62 10.46 4.91
C PHE A 435 3.50 10.42 5.96
N PHE A 436 3.86 10.30 7.23
CA PHE A 436 2.94 10.38 8.36
C PHE A 436 3.11 11.70 9.10
N LEU A 437 4.27 11.94 9.70
CA LEU A 437 4.43 13.05 10.64
C LEU A 437 4.44 14.41 9.95
N ASN A 438 5.17 14.58 8.82
CA ASN A 438 5.13 15.84 8.09
C ASN A 438 3.74 16.09 7.48
N LYS A 439 3.13 15.06 6.86
CA LYS A 439 1.82 15.20 6.19
C LYS A 439 0.66 15.47 7.14
N LEU A 440 0.73 14.97 8.37
CA LEU A 440 -0.34 15.15 9.36
C LEU A 440 -0.10 16.36 10.29
N PHE A 441 1.16 16.78 10.50
CA PHE A 441 1.48 17.72 11.58
C PHE A 441 2.37 18.90 11.18
N SER A 442 2.96 18.96 9.99
CA SER A 442 3.65 20.17 9.55
C SER A 442 2.66 21.31 9.33
N SER A 443 3.03 22.52 9.79
CA SER A 443 2.23 23.74 9.56
C SER A 443 2.10 24.08 8.07
N SER A 444 3.06 23.65 7.24
CA SER A 444 3.02 23.81 5.78
C SER A 444 1.89 23.00 5.11
N GLU A 445 1.37 21.97 5.78
CA GLU A 445 0.27 21.12 5.32
C GLU A 445 -1.12 21.57 5.86
N VAL A 446 -1.20 22.68 6.61
CA VAL A 446 -2.49 23.23 7.09
C VAL A 446 -3.37 23.60 5.90
N GLY A 447 -4.60 23.08 5.90
CA GLY A 447 -5.52 23.22 4.78
C GLY A 447 -5.43 22.11 3.73
N ALA A 448 -4.44 21.22 3.83
CA ALA A 448 -4.43 19.95 3.12
C ALA A 448 -5.19 18.88 3.90
N LEU A 449 -5.54 17.78 3.24
CA LEU A 449 -6.32 16.68 3.84
C LEU A 449 -5.63 16.08 5.08
N GLY A 450 -4.31 15.98 5.09
CA GLY A 450 -3.54 15.45 6.22
C GLY A 450 -3.63 16.34 7.46
N ASN A 451 -3.50 17.66 7.32
CA ASN A 451 -3.55 18.64 8.42
C ASN A 451 -4.75 19.60 8.31
N GLY A 452 -5.92 19.07 8.01
CA GLY A 452 -7.18 19.84 8.01
C GLY A 452 -7.63 20.30 9.40
N ALA A 453 -7.11 19.68 10.47
CA ALA A 453 -7.40 20.07 11.85
C ALA A 453 -6.64 21.34 12.30
N GLY A 454 -5.68 21.82 11.52
CA GLY A 454 -4.96 23.07 11.77
C GLY A 454 -3.89 22.96 12.86
N PHE A 455 -3.23 21.80 13.00
CA PHE A 455 -2.06 21.65 13.87
C PHE A 455 -0.93 22.56 13.38
N ASN A 456 -0.44 23.44 14.26
CA ASN A 456 0.56 24.46 13.89
C ASN A 456 1.41 24.79 15.11
N HIS A 457 2.58 24.17 15.21
CA HIS A 457 3.53 24.32 16.30
C HIS A 457 4.95 24.42 15.77
N PRO A 458 5.58 25.62 15.77
CA PRO A 458 6.88 25.87 15.17
C PRO A 458 8.01 24.94 15.68
N GLU A 459 7.96 24.53 16.95
CA GLU A 459 8.94 23.59 17.52
C GLU A 459 8.79 22.15 17.02
N VAL A 460 7.63 21.80 16.47
CA VAL A 460 7.44 20.53 15.75
C VAL A 460 7.94 20.68 14.32
N ASP A 461 7.61 21.79 13.65
CA ASP A 461 8.10 22.07 12.30
C ASP A 461 9.63 22.03 12.23
N GLU A 462 10.32 22.67 13.20
CA GLU A 462 11.78 22.68 13.27
C GLU A 462 12.38 21.24 13.29
N LEU A 463 11.75 20.32 14.02
CA LEU A 463 12.22 18.93 14.10
C LEU A 463 11.91 18.15 12.82
N LEU A 464 10.73 18.37 12.23
CA LEU A 464 10.33 17.74 10.98
C LEU A 464 11.21 18.20 9.81
N ASP A 465 11.54 19.50 9.75
CA ASP A 465 12.41 20.07 8.72
C ASP A 465 13.85 19.53 8.86
N LYS A 466 14.40 19.47 10.08
CA LYS A 466 15.72 18.86 10.33
C LYS A 466 15.78 17.40 9.90
N ALA A 467 14.70 16.65 10.10
CA ALA A 467 14.63 15.26 9.64
C ALA A 467 14.64 15.12 8.11
N LEU A 468 14.33 16.17 7.36
CA LEU A 468 14.42 16.18 5.89
C LEU A 468 15.79 16.64 5.37
N GLU A 469 16.52 17.47 6.16
CA GLU A 469 17.84 17.96 5.81
C GLU A 469 18.94 16.91 5.97
N VAL A 470 18.72 15.93 6.85
CA VAL A 470 19.68 14.85 7.16
C VAL A 470 19.39 13.61 6.34
N THR A 471 20.40 13.02 5.71
CA THR A 471 20.26 11.83 4.88
C THR A 471 20.48 10.50 5.61
N ASP A 472 21.15 10.52 6.77
CA ASP A 472 21.35 9.34 7.62
C ASP A 472 20.04 8.95 8.32
N GLN A 473 19.58 7.72 8.11
CA GLN A 473 18.30 7.23 8.61
C GLN A 473 18.24 7.19 10.15
N ASP A 474 19.33 6.82 10.81
CA ASP A 474 19.37 6.73 12.27
C ASP A 474 19.36 8.13 12.92
N GLU A 475 19.95 9.11 12.26
CA GLU A 475 19.90 10.50 12.70
C GLU A 475 18.51 11.11 12.46
N ARG A 476 17.91 10.87 11.31
CA ARG A 476 16.50 11.23 11.01
C ARG A 476 15.54 10.66 12.05
N ALA A 477 15.72 9.39 12.43
CA ALA A 477 14.88 8.72 13.43
C ALA A 477 14.89 9.44 14.79
N LYS A 478 16.01 10.06 15.20
CA LYS A 478 16.08 10.84 16.44
C LYS A 478 15.19 12.09 16.37
N TYR A 479 15.23 12.83 15.25
CA TYR A 479 14.39 14.00 15.06
C TYR A 479 12.90 13.62 15.02
N TYR A 480 12.55 12.55 14.31
CA TYR A 480 11.16 12.07 14.27
C TYR A 480 10.66 11.58 15.65
N LYS A 481 11.49 10.92 16.44
CA LYS A 481 11.14 10.55 17.82
C LYS A 481 10.85 11.79 18.68
N GLU A 482 11.69 12.81 18.62
CA GLU A 482 11.49 14.07 19.35
C GLU A 482 10.22 14.79 18.85
N ALA A 483 9.99 14.84 17.55
CA ALA A 483 8.78 15.41 16.97
C ALA A 483 7.53 14.64 17.43
N LEU A 484 7.55 13.31 17.40
CA LEU A 484 6.45 12.44 17.83
C LEU A 484 6.09 12.68 19.30
N LYS A 485 7.07 12.80 20.20
CA LYS A 485 6.85 13.15 21.63
C LYS A 485 6.16 14.50 21.78
N LYS A 486 6.62 15.51 21.02
CA LYS A 486 5.99 16.84 21.06
C LYS A 486 4.57 16.77 20.52
N ILE A 487 4.34 16.10 19.37
CA ILE A 487 3.00 15.93 18.78
C ILE A 487 2.05 15.30 19.80
N VAL A 488 2.43 14.18 20.41
CA VAL A 488 1.61 13.48 21.41
C VAL A 488 1.28 14.40 22.59
N SER A 489 2.21 15.25 23.04
CA SER A 489 2.00 16.14 24.18
C SER A 489 0.92 17.21 23.96
N TYR A 490 0.50 17.47 22.70
CA TYR A 490 -0.58 18.40 22.36
C TYR A 490 -1.97 17.74 22.24
N ASP A 491 -2.05 16.41 22.39
CA ASP A 491 -3.28 15.63 22.27
C ASP A 491 -4.08 15.93 20.95
N PRO A 492 -3.43 15.98 19.78
CA PRO A 492 -4.07 16.48 18.57
C PRO A 492 -5.03 15.49 17.92
N ILE A 493 -4.81 14.19 18.17
CA ILE A 493 -5.37 13.11 17.40
C ILE A 493 -5.68 11.90 18.30
N PHE A 494 -6.83 11.28 18.12
CA PHE A 494 -7.21 10.03 18.75
C PHE A 494 -6.92 8.88 17.78
N VAL A 495 -5.71 8.31 17.84
CA VAL A 495 -5.37 7.08 17.12
C VAL A 495 -5.98 5.90 17.88
N TYR A 496 -6.63 4.98 17.15
CA TYR A 496 -7.30 3.85 17.79
C TYR A 496 -6.90 2.49 17.22
N GLY A 497 -6.47 2.39 15.95
CA GLY A 497 -6.16 1.10 15.36
C GLY A 497 -5.21 1.17 14.18
N SER A 498 -4.65 0.01 13.84
CA SER A 498 -3.84 -0.24 12.64
C SER A 498 -4.34 -1.52 12.00
N GLU A 499 -4.77 -1.44 10.74
CA GLU A 499 -5.27 -2.58 9.99
C GLU A 499 -4.12 -3.51 9.57
N TYR A 500 -4.45 -4.78 9.33
CA TYR A 500 -3.56 -5.73 8.70
C TYR A 500 -3.74 -5.73 7.18
N VAL A 501 -2.67 -6.03 6.46
CA VAL A 501 -2.76 -6.55 5.10
C VAL A 501 -3.24 -8.00 5.24
N ASN A 502 -4.46 -8.27 4.78
CA ASN A 502 -5.12 -9.56 4.92
C ASN A 502 -5.14 -10.27 3.57
N THR A 503 -4.29 -11.28 3.39
CA THR A 503 -4.17 -12.03 2.14
C THR A 503 -4.48 -13.51 2.37
N GLY A 504 -5.47 -14.02 1.65
CA GLY A 504 -5.77 -15.44 1.61
C GLY A 504 -4.97 -16.13 0.52
N LEU A 505 -4.38 -17.28 0.83
CA LEU A 505 -3.52 -18.03 -0.08
C LEU A 505 -3.98 -19.49 -0.18
N SER A 506 -3.94 -20.06 -1.38
CA SER A 506 -3.89 -21.50 -1.58
C SER A 506 -2.55 -22.04 -1.05
N LYS A 507 -2.54 -23.19 -0.35
CA LYS A 507 -1.28 -23.88 0.03
C LYS A 507 -0.42 -24.33 -1.15
N LYS A 508 -0.96 -24.25 -2.37
CA LYS A 508 -0.20 -24.49 -3.61
C LYS A 508 0.72 -23.35 -4.00
N VAL A 509 0.51 -22.17 -3.42
CA VAL A 509 1.37 -20.99 -3.66
C VAL A 509 2.55 -21.04 -2.70
N GLU A 510 3.76 -20.99 -3.26
CA GLU A 510 5.01 -20.95 -2.51
C GLU A 510 5.73 -19.63 -2.75
N GLY A 511 6.46 -19.13 -1.76
CA GLY A 511 7.29 -17.92 -1.85
C GLY A 511 6.55 -16.60 -1.61
N PHE A 512 5.22 -16.59 -1.43
CA PHE A 512 4.48 -15.37 -1.16
C PHE A 512 4.70 -14.87 0.27
N GLN A 513 4.86 -13.55 0.40
CA GLN A 513 4.86 -12.84 1.68
C GLN A 513 4.12 -11.50 1.51
N SER A 514 3.18 -11.20 2.40
CA SER A 514 2.58 -9.86 2.44
C SER A 514 3.60 -8.81 2.90
N ARG A 515 3.59 -7.64 2.26
CA ARG A 515 4.35 -6.45 2.69
C ARG A 515 3.44 -5.49 3.43
N ALA A 516 4.01 -4.78 4.41
CA ALA A 516 3.26 -3.82 5.23
C ALA A 516 2.78 -2.57 4.45
N ASP A 517 3.42 -2.25 3.32
CA ASP A 517 3.04 -1.17 2.41
C ASP A 517 1.94 -1.56 1.39
N ASN A 518 1.37 -2.75 1.56
CA ASN A 518 0.36 -3.32 0.65
C ASN A 518 0.86 -3.64 -0.77
N LYS A 519 2.16 -3.52 -1.04
CA LYS A 519 2.72 -3.97 -2.32
C LYS A 519 2.62 -5.49 -2.35
N THR A 520 1.73 -6.01 -3.18
CA THR A 520 1.65 -7.45 -3.43
C THR A 520 2.81 -7.79 -4.35
N THR A 521 3.86 -8.34 -3.79
CA THR A 521 5.01 -8.80 -4.55
C THR A 521 4.62 -10.06 -5.29
N ILE A 522 4.11 -9.90 -6.51
CA ILE A 522 3.87 -11.02 -7.42
C ILE A 522 5.21 -11.62 -7.81
N VAL A 523 6.21 -10.77 -8.04
CA VAL A 523 7.63 -11.13 -8.05
C VAL A 523 8.44 -9.92 -7.57
N SER A 524 9.34 -10.14 -6.63
CA SER A 524 10.43 -9.21 -6.32
C SER A 524 11.75 -9.95 -6.53
N SER A 525 12.85 -9.22 -6.53
CA SER A 525 14.20 -9.82 -6.54
C SER A 525 14.45 -10.77 -5.34
N GLU A 526 13.60 -10.70 -4.32
CA GLU A 526 13.72 -11.49 -3.08
C GLU A 526 12.69 -12.63 -3.00
N ILE A 527 11.62 -12.61 -3.82
CA ILE A 527 10.53 -13.60 -3.78
C ILE A 527 10.24 -14.07 -5.20
N ASN A 528 10.47 -15.35 -5.41
CA ASN A 528 10.13 -16.01 -6.65
C ASN A 528 8.95 -16.96 -6.38
N LEU A 529 7.75 -16.58 -6.84
CA LEU A 529 6.55 -17.36 -6.63
C LEU A 529 6.52 -18.58 -7.52
N SER A 530 6.09 -19.70 -6.96
CA SER A 530 5.76 -20.92 -7.69
C SER A 530 4.38 -21.41 -7.31
N LYS A 531 3.78 -22.23 -8.18
CA LYS A 531 2.51 -22.89 -7.95
C LYS A 531 2.67 -24.37 -8.14
N THR A 532 2.40 -25.16 -7.09
CA THR A 532 2.40 -26.62 -7.19
C THR A 532 1.11 -27.12 -7.87
N ALA A 533 1.23 -28.25 -8.56
CA ALA A 533 0.10 -28.83 -9.32
C ALA A 533 -1.08 -29.28 -8.42
#